data_d8aec2d02352dc932ab78df8248b4780
#
_entry.id   d8aec2d02352dc932ab78df8248b4780
#
_cell.length_a   1.000
_cell.length_b   1.000
_cell.length_c   1.000
_cell.angle_alpha   90.00
_cell.angle_beta   90.00
_cell.angle_gamma   90.00
#
_symmetry.space_group_name_H-M   'P 1'
#
loop_
_entity.id
_entity.type
_entity.pdbx_description
1 polymer ?
#
loop_
_entity_poly.entity_id
_entity_poly.type
_entity_poly.pdbx_seq_one_letter_code
_entity_poly.pdbx_strand_id
1 'polypeptide(L)'
;MRRALVAVIALAIALPACSGSADPATGTTGSGATPSAVADPATGSTGASTGVVEAATIPEPDAWIPRRVGVLVDRLESVWEVRREAVRRWVRTGDPAAWPPPEEVELLVLYEQRIYRVLAANDRLAAAVLGRLDGGLAAEARSNVRAGSALYDHFSPVKTLPDFRTRAPEPADRLLRFFEEGQRRFGVTWQTLAAVMLIETRMGRIASSSSAGAQGPMQFIPSTWAAYGLGGDIRDEHDAVLGAANYLHANGAPGNDRAALFHYNPVPAYVAAVTGYANAMTRDPELFYAYYNWQVFVRTTHGDVRLTGPGL
;
A
#
# COMPACT_ATOMS: atom_id res chain seq x y z
N MET A 1 -6.41 -19.64 28.01
CA MET A 1 -6.22 -19.53 26.55
C MET A 1 -5.36 -18.30 26.29
N ARG A 2 -4.09 -18.47 25.96
CA ARG A 2 -3.17 -17.36 25.61
C ARG A 2 -3.53 -16.91 24.21
N ARG A 3 -3.97 -15.65 24.05
CA ARG A 3 -4.27 -15.04 22.75
C ARG A 3 -2.97 -14.98 21.95
N ALA A 4 -2.92 -15.70 20.83
CA ALA A 4 -1.81 -15.59 19.88
C ALA A 4 -1.90 -14.21 19.22
N LEU A 5 -0.92 -13.36 19.51
CA LEU A 5 -0.78 -12.04 18.90
C LEU A 5 -0.15 -12.26 17.53
N VAL A 6 -0.91 -12.11 16.46
CA VAL A 6 -0.36 -12.03 15.10
C VAL A 6 0.26 -10.65 14.96
N ALA A 7 1.57 -10.59 14.81
CA ALA A 7 2.29 -9.32 14.76
C ALA A 7 2.43 -8.86 13.32
N VAL A 8 1.86 -7.70 13.06
CA VAL A 8 1.89 -7.01 11.77
C VAL A 8 3.28 -6.46 11.46
N ILE A 9 3.78 -6.75 10.28
CA ILE A 9 4.59 -5.80 9.55
C ILE A 9 3.65 -4.97 8.66
N ALA A 10 2.75 -4.20 9.23
CA ALA A 10 2.26 -3.04 8.53
C ALA A 10 3.42 -2.06 8.46
N LEU A 11 4.15 -2.11 7.35
CA LEU A 11 5.24 -1.18 7.05
C LEU A 11 6.15 -0.93 8.26
N ALA A 12 6.99 -1.92 8.57
CA ALA A 12 8.15 -1.88 9.46
C ALA A 12 8.12 -0.84 10.57
N ILE A 13 7.69 -1.27 11.75
CA ILE A 13 7.94 -0.49 12.96
C ILE A 13 8.38 -1.44 14.06
N ALA A 14 9.67 -1.34 14.41
CA ALA A 14 10.17 -1.83 15.65
C ALA A 14 9.62 -0.95 16.78
N LEU A 15 8.88 -1.54 17.70
CA LEU A 15 8.60 -0.90 18.97
C LEU A 15 9.84 -1.09 19.87
N PRO A 16 10.48 -0.03 20.37
CA PRO A 16 11.38 -0.16 21.49
C PRO A 16 10.56 -0.38 22.77
N ALA A 17 10.96 -1.38 23.55
CA ALA A 17 10.45 -1.55 24.90
C ALA A 17 10.75 -0.27 25.71
N CYS A 18 9.72 0.29 26.34
CA CYS A 18 9.85 1.41 27.26
C CYS A 18 10.61 0.97 28.50
N SER A 19 11.76 1.62 28.76
CA SER A 19 12.26 1.86 30.10
C SER A 19 12.47 3.36 30.22
N GLY A 20 11.73 3.96 31.19
CA GLY A 20 11.70 5.40 31.37
C GLY A 20 12.90 5.90 32.18
N SER A 21 13.20 7.14 32.00
CA SER A 21 13.49 8.11 33.07
C SER A 21 13.68 9.51 32.49
N ALA A 22 13.25 10.47 33.31
CA ALA A 22 12.94 11.85 33.03
C ALA A 22 14.11 12.81 33.11
N ASP A 23 13.95 13.96 32.40
CA ASP A 23 14.25 15.37 32.76
C ASP A 23 15.67 15.92 32.71
N PRO A 24 15.82 17.30 32.74
CA PRO A 24 15.18 18.34 31.90
C PRO A 24 16.13 19.40 31.29
N ALA A 25 15.53 20.25 30.41
CA ALA A 25 15.79 21.67 30.13
C ALA A 25 17.19 22.29 29.99
N THR A 26 17.43 23.01 28.94
CA THR A 26 17.65 24.49 28.89
C THR A 26 17.85 24.97 27.46
N GLY A 27 17.28 26.15 27.19
CA GLY A 27 17.23 26.83 25.94
C GLY A 27 18.49 27.58 25.53
N THR A 28 18.47 28.08 24.34
CA THR A 28 18.90 29.46 23.99
C THR A 28 18.58 29.80 22.52
N THR A 29 18.20 31.01 22.35
CA THR A 29 17.84 31.82 21.19
C THR A 29 18.96 32.00 20.16
N GLY A 30 18.56 32.22 18.88
CA GLY A 30 19.47 32.72 17.82
C GLY A 30 18.76 32.97 16.48
N SER A 31 18.26 34.15 16.31
CA SER A 31 18.20 35.12 15.23
C SER A 31 18.56 34.69 13.80
N GLY A 32 17.60 34.88 12.88
CA GLY A 32 17.62 35.75 11.69
C GLY A 32 18.49 35.39 10.51
N ALA A 33 17.80 35.10 9.38
CA ALA A 33 18.14 35.69 8.08
C ALA A 33 17.06 35.30 7.03
N THR A 34 16.45 36.32 6.46
CA THR A 34 15.66 36.31 5.22
C THR A 34 16.57 36.19 4.00
N PRO A 35 16.17 35.50 2.94
CA PRO A 35 16.60 35.90 1.60
C PRO A 35 15.45 36.31 0.69
N SER A 36 15.81 37.27 -0.11
CA SER A 36 15.10 38.05 -1.10
C SER A 36 14.32 37.29 -2.15
N ALA A 37 13.22 37.91 -2.58
CA ALA A 37 12.45 37.61 -3.77
C ALA A 37 13.27 37.83 -5.04
N VAL A 38 13.14 36.91 -6.01
CA VAL A 38 13.52 37.11 -7.42
C VAL A 38 12.25 37.02 -8.26
N ALA A 39 12.02 38.03 -9.08
CA ALA A 39 10.85 38.22 -9.90
C ALA A 39 10.82 37.31 -11.13
N ASP A 40 9.62 36.89 -11.52
CA ASP A 40 9.28 36.31 -12.82
C ASP A 40 9.20 37.38 -13.90
N PRO A 41 9.60 37.10 -15.14
CA PRO A 41 9.17 37.84 -16.29
C PRO A 41 7.97 37.20 -16.98
N ALA A 42 6.86 37.93 -17.03
CA ALA A 42 5.72 37.59 -17.87
C ALA A 42 6.06 37.88 -19.34
N THR A 43 5.79 36.92 -20.22
CA THR A 43 5.49 37.21 -21.64
C THR A 43 4.38 36.29 -22.10
N GLY A 44 3.25 36.89 -22.47
CA GLY A 44 2.10 36.25 -23.04
C GLY A 44 2.34 35.76 -24.48
N SER A 45 1.75 34.67 -24.83
CA SER A 45 1.42 34.27 -26.19
C SER A 45 0.10 33.54 -26.18
N THR A 46 -0.92 34.18 -26.72
CA THR A 46 -2.20 33.61 -27.11
C THR A 46 -2.00 32.79 -28.38
N GLY A 47 -1.94 31.48 -28.24
CA GLY A 47 -2.00 30.54 -29.34
C GLY A 47 -3.13 29.56 -29.10
N ALA A 48 -4.16 29.58 -29.97
CA ALA A 48 -5.20 28.59 -30.01
C ALA A 48 -4.58 27.22 -30.30
N SER A 49 -4.53 26.35 -29.30
CA SER A 49 -4.04 24.97 -29.44
C SER A 49 -5.21 24.09 -29.87
N THR A 50 -5.21 23.66 -31.11
CA THR A 50 -5.90 22.46 -31.58
C THR A 50 -5.40 21.28 -30.72
N GLY A 51 -6.35 20.67 -29.96
CA GLY A 51 -6.03 19.61 -29.00
C GLY A 51 -5.47 18.36 -29.67
N VAL A 52 -4.16 18.32 -29.79
CA VAL A 52 -3.42 17.05 -29.78
C VAL A 52 -3.34 16.66 -28.30
N VAL A 53 -4.04 15.60 -27.91
CA VAL A 53 -3.85 14.96 -26.62
C VAL A 53 -2.39 14.54 -26.58
N GLU A 54 -1.55 15.34 -25.91
CA GLU A 54 -0.16 15.00 -25.66
C GLU A 54 -0.17 13.65 -24.94
N ALA A 55 0.46 12.65 -25.52
CA ALA A 55 0.51 11.32 -24.93
C ALA A 55 1.04 11.49 -23.50
N ALA A 56 0.24 11.10 -22.50
CA ALA A 56 0.59 11.29 -21.10
C ALA A 56 1.95 10.64 -20.86
N THR A 57 2.95 11.46 -20.55
CA THR A 57 4.33 10.99 -20.35
C THR A 57 4.35 10.05 -19.15
N ILE A 58 4.85 8.84 -19.31
CA ILE A 58 5.04 7.87 -18.23
C ILE A 58 6.00 8.51 -17.21
N PRO A 59 5.62 8.61 -15.91
CA PRO A 59 6.45 9.26 -14.93
C PRO A 59 7.73 8.47 -14.65
N GLU A 60 8.84 9.16 -14.48
CA GLU A 60 10.07 8.56 -13.96
C GLU A 60 9.85 8.00 -12.53
N PRO A 61 10.64 6.99 -12.09
CA PRO A 61 10.47 6.33 -10.78
C PRO A 61 10.45 7.31 -9.61
N ASP A 62 11.26 8.37 -9.69
CA ASP A 62 11.41 9.39 -8.65
C ASP A 62 10.81 10.74 -9.04
N ALA A 63 9.93 10.77 -10.05
CA ALA A 63 9.24 11.98 -10.50
C ALA A 63 8.63 12.73 -9.31
N TRP A 64 8.82 14.05 -9.28
CA TRP A 64 8.38 14.86 -8.15
C TRP A 64 6.85 14.86 -8.01
N ILE A 65 6.36 14.75 -6.75
CA ILE A 65 4.93 14.82 -6.42
C ILE A 65 4.58 16.26 -6.00
N PRO A 66 3.76 16.98 -6.78
CA PRO A 66 3.34 18.33 -6.46
C PRO A 66 2.52 18.39 -5.17
N ARG A 67 2.55 19.59 -4.51
CA ARG A 67 1.77 19.84 -3.29
C ARG A 67 0.67 20.88 -3.50
N ARG A 68 0.60 21.51 -4.66
CA ARG A 68 -0.47 22.44 -5.03
C ARG A 68 -1.71 21.65 -5.42
N VAL A 69 -2.84 21.92 -4.75
CA VAL A 69 -4.08 21.15 -4.86
C VAL A 69 -4.51 20.95 -6.32
N GLY A 70 -4.62 22.04 -7.12
CA GLY A 70 -5.03 21.93 -8.52
C GLY A 70 -4.10 21.03 -9.34
N VAL A 71 -2.79 21.26 -9.26
CA VAL A 71 -1.79 20.48 -9.98
C VAL A 71 -1.84 18.98 -9.56
N LEU A 72 -2.09 18.71 -8.27
CA LEU A 72 -2.16 17.35 -7.77
C LEU A 72 -3.45 16.65 -8.22
N VAL A 73 -4.57 17.36 -8.32
CA VAL A 73 -5.82 16.86 -8.92
C VAL A 73 -5.59 16.50 -10.38
N ASP A 74 -5.07 17.44 -11.20
CA ASP A 74 -4.81 17.22 -12.63
C ASP A 74 -3.87 16.01 -12.86
N ARG A 75 -2.83 15.89 -12.02
CA ARG A 75 -1.89 14.77 -12.10
C ARG A 75 -2.53 13.44 -11.71
N LEU A 76 -3.36 13.42 -10.67
CA LEU A 76 -4.04 12.22 -10.24
C LEU A 76 -5.08 11.75 -11.27
N GLU A 77 -5.84 12.67 -11.85
CA GLU A 77 -6.77 12.38 -12.94
C GLU A 77 -6.04 11.79 -14.15
N SER A 78 -5.00 12.46 -14.62
CA SER A 78 -4.22 12.02 -15.77
C SER A 78 -3.58 10.64 -15.55
N VAL A 79 -2.90 10.42 -14.41
CA VAL A 79 -2.24 9.14 -14.15
C VAL A 79 -3.25 8.02 -13.93
N TRP A 80 -4.39 8.29 -13.31
CA TRP A 80 -5.44 7.30 -13.08
C TRP A 80 -6.01 6.76 -14.39
N GLU A 81 -6.32 7.63 -15.37
CA GLU A 81 -6.81 7.22 -16.69
C GLU A 81 -5.79 6.36 -17.43
N VAL A 82 -4.54 6.82 -17.52
CA VAL A 82 -3.49 6.09 -18.24
C VAL A 82 -3.14 4.77 -17.55
N ARG A 83 -3.05 4.76 -16.22
CA ARG A 83 -2.82 3.54 -15.43
C ARG A 83 -3.93 2.50 -15.67
N ARG A 84 -5.19 2.92 -15.66
CA ARG A 84 -6.32 1.99 -15.91
C ARG A 84 -6.22 1.35 -17.30
N GLU A 85 -5.91 2.14 -18.32
CA GLU A 85 -5.76 1.59 -19.67
C GLU A 85 -4.51 0.68 -19.79
N ALA A 86 -3.39 1.04 -19.17
CA ALA A 86 -2.19 0.21 -19.15
C ALA A 86 -2.45 -1.13 -18.43
N VAL A 87 -3.11 -1.11 -17.27
CA VAL A 87 -3.52 -2.32 -16.55
C VAL A 87 -4.45 -3.19 -17.38
N ARG A 88 -5.49 -2.61 -18.00
CA ARG A 88 -6.42 -3.34 -18.86
C ARG A 88 -5.71 -3.98 -20.05
N ARG A 89 -4.80 -3.25 -20.67
CA ARG A 89 -4.00 -3.78 -21.79
C ARG A 89 -3.13 -4.95 -21.32
N TRP A 90 -2.45 -4.82 -20.20
CA TRP A 90 -1.67 -5.91 -19.61
C TRP A 90 -2.53 -7.14 -19.31
N VAL A 91 -3.69 -6.98 -18.68
CA VAL A 91 -4.59 -8.08 -18.33
C VAL A 91 -5.19 -8.76 -19.57
N ARG A 92 -5.56 -8.00 -20.61
CA ARG A 92 -6.26 -8.56 -21.79
C ARG A 92 -5.33 -9.10 -22.87
N THR A 93 -4.17 -8.50 -23.05
CA THR A 93 -3.29 -8.76 -24.20
C THR A 93 -1.84 -9.04 -23.81
N GLY A 94 -1.50 -8.82 -22.54
CA GLY A 94 -0.20 -9.14 -21.95
C GLY A 94 -0.20 -10.53 -21.32
N ASP A 95 0.74 -10.73 -20.42
CA ASP A 95 0.89 -11.99 -19.65
C ASP A 95 1.02 -11.72 -18.16
N PRO A 96 -0.10 -11.53 -17.42
CA PRO A 96 -0.04 -11.34 -15.98
C PRO A 96 0.34 -12.63 -15.20
N ALA A 97 0.49 -13.77 -15.89
CA ALA A 97 1.08 -14.99 -15.34
C ALA A 97 2.60 -15.03 -15.44
N ALA A 98 3.23 -14.05 -16.10
CA ALA A 98 4.68 -13.88 -16.17
C ALA A 98 5.18 -12.76 -15.24
N TRP A 99 6.48 -12.80 -14.97
CA TRP A 99 7.24 -11.76 -14.27
C TRP A 99 8.42 -11.31 -15.15
N PRO A 100 8.79 -10.03 -15.20
CA PRO A 100 8.15 -8.88 -14.52
C PRO A 100 6.87 -8.40 -15.23
N PRO A 101 6.03 -7.56 -14.54
CA PRO A 101 4.98 -6.79 -15.20
C PRO A 101 5.56 -5.81 -16.23
N PRO A 102 4.73 -5.26 -17.15
CA PRO A 102 5.18 -4.19 -18.03
C PRO A 102 5.67 -2.98 -17.23
N GLU A 103 6.84 -2.44 -17.57
CA GLU A 103 7.45 -1.29 -16.90
C GLU A 103 6.52 -0.07 -16.84
N GLU A 104 5.77 0.17 -17.92
CA GLU A 104 4.74 1.23 -17.98
C GLU A 104 3.73 1.09 -16.84
N VAL A 105 3.25 -0.13 -16.56
CA VAL A 105 2.30 -0.40 -15.48
C VAL A 105 2.96 -0.14 -14.12
N GLU A 106 4.19 -0.62 -13.92
CA GLU A 106 4.90 -0.41 -12.66
C GLU A 106 5.14 1.07 -12.37
N LEU A 107 5.55 1.86 -13.37
CA LEU A 107 5.85 3.30 -13.22
C LEU A 107 4.58 4.13 -12.94
N LEU A 108 3.51 3.89 -13.66
CA LEU A 108 2.23 4.59 -13.46
C LEU A 108 1.65 4.27 -12.07
N VAL A 109 1.67 3.01 -11.68
CA VAL A 109 1.19 2.57 -10.36
C VAL A 109 2.08 3.11 -9.24
N LEU A 110 3.38 3.12 -9.42
CA LEU A 110 4.33 3.68 -8.44
C LEU A 110 4.08 5.18 -8.22
N TYR A 111 3.88 5.95 -9.30
CA TYR A 111 3.60 7.38 -9.19
C TYR A 111 2.29 7.65 -8.46
N GLU A 112 1.21 6.92 -8.81
CA GLU A 112 -0.08 7.01 -8.14
C GLU A 112 0.03 6.60 -6.65
N GLN A 113 0.72 5.50 -6.33
CA GLN A 113 0.98 5.08 -4.94
C GLN A 113 1.69 6.17 -4.15
N ARG A 114 2.68 6.86 -4.74
CA ARG A 114 3.40 7.96 -4.10
C ARG A 114 2.49 9.17 -3.86
N ILE A 115 1.55 9.46 -4.75
CA ILE A 115 0.51 10.48 -4.51
C ILE A 115 -0.35 10.09 -3.32
N TYR A 116 -0.86 8.86 -3.25
CA TYR A 116 -1.68 8.40 -2.12
C TYR A 116 -0.91 8.46 -0.79
N ARG A 117 0.39 8.14 -0.80
CA ARG A 117 1.23 8.28 0.40
C ARG A 117 1.37 9.73 0.87
N VAL A 118 1.54 10.65 -0.06
CA VAL A 118 1.58 12.10 0.23
C VAL A 118 0.26 12.59 0.82
N LEU A 119 -0.87 12.14 0.28
CA LEU A 119 -2.20 12.49 0.77
C LEU A 119 -2.45 11.86 2.15
N ALA A 120 -2.10 10.60 2.34
CA ALA A 120 -2.26 9.89 3.61
C ALA A 120 -1.47 10.53 4.76
N ALA A 121 -0.38 11.22 4.45
CA ALA A 121 0.45 11.93 5.44
C ALA A 121 0.00 13.38 5.71
N ASN A 122 -1.08 13.87 5.06
CA ASN A 122 -1.50 15.27 5.17
C ASN A 122 -3.02 15.43 4.98
N ASP A 123 -3.75 15.43 6.08
CA ASP A 123 -5.22 15.49 6.10
C ASP A 123 -5.80 16.71 5.38
N ARG A 124 -5.15 17.89 5.54
CA ARG A 124 -5.63 19.11 4.88
C ARG A 124 -5.50 19.03 3.37
N LEU A 125 -4.36 18.56 2.89
CA LEU A 125 -4.14 18.35 1.46
C LEU A 125 -5.06 17.26 0.92
N ALA A 126 -5.21 16.14 1.65
CA ALA A 126 -6.12 15.07 1.31
C ALA A 126 -7.57 15.56 1.17
N ALA A 127 -8.09 16.28 2.17
CA ALA A 127 -9.44 16.83 2.12
C ALA A 127 -9.64 17.77 0.92
N ALA A 128 -8.67 18.66 0.65
CA ALA A 128 -8.75 19.62 -0.45
C ALA A 128 -8.67 18.94 -1.84
N VAL A 129 -7.86 17.91 -1.99
CA VAL A 129 -7.75 17.13 -3.26
C VAL A 129 -8.98 16.26 -3.45
N LEU A 130 -9.32 15.42 -2.44
CA LEU A 130 -10.44 14.48 -2.53
C LEU A 130 -11.80 15.18 -2.69
N GLY A 131 -11.92 16.44 -2.23
CA GLY A 131 -13.11 17.26 -2.41
C GLY A 131 -13.31 17.77 -3.84
N ARG A 132 -12.31 17.62 -4.73
CA ARG A 132 -12.35 18.04 -6.14
C ARG A 132 -12.41 16.89 -7.12
N LEU A 133 -12.26 15.65 -6.64
CA LEU A 133 -12.33 14.45 -7.47
C LEU A 133 -13.75 13.94 -7.56
N ASP A 134 -14.12 13.41 -8.72
CA ASP A 134 -15.43 12.85 -9.00
C ASP A 134 -15.38 11.38 -9.43
N GLY A 135 -16.54 10.73 -9.51
CA GLY A 135 -16.74 9.40 -10.09
C GLY A 135 -15.91 8.29 -9.45
N GLY A 136 -15.40 7.40 -10.29
CA GLY A 136 -14.61 6.23 -9.90
C GLY A 136 -13.28 6.59 -9.25
N LEU A 137 -12.60 7.61 -9.77
CA LEU A 137 -11.35 8.11 -9.19
C LEU A 137 -11.56 8.59 -7.74
N ALA A 138 -12.60 9.37 -7.49
CA ALA A 138 -12.91 9.84 -6.14
C ALA A 138 -13.16 8.68 -5.16
N ALA A 139 -13.88 7.64 -5.59
CA ALA A 139 -14.16 6.46 -4.77
C ALA A 139 -12.89 5.67 -4.46
N GLU A 140 -12.03 5.46 -5.46
CA GLU A 140 -10.74 4.79 -5.33
C GLU A 140 -9.79 5.58 -4.44
N ALA A 141 -9.58 6.86 -4.74
CA ALA A 141 -8.69 7.74 -3.98
C ALA A 141 -9.08 7.86 -2.51
N ARG A 142 -10.39 8.02 -2.21
CA ARG A 142 -10.89 8.03 -0.82
C ARG A 142 -10.60 6.72 -0.09
N SER A 143 -10.74 5.57 -0.75
CA SER A 143 -10.41 4.28 -0.16
C SER A 143 -8.92 4.17 0.16
N ASN A 144 -8.07 4.50 -0.80
CA ASN A 144 -6.62 4.41 -0.68
C ASN A 144 -6.07 5.38 0.38
N VAL A 145 -6.51 6.64 0.35
CA VAL A 145 -6.07 7.64 1.32
C VAL A 145 -6.56 7.29 2.72
N ARG A 146 -7.83 6.90 2.90
CA ARG A 146 -8.35 6.50 4.23
C ARG A 146 -7.61 5.30 4.81
N ALA A 147 -7.36 4.26 4.01
CA ALA A 147 -6.59 3.09 4.43
C ALA A 147 -5.15 3.47 4.78
N GLY A 148 -4.53 4.29 3.94
CA GLY A 148 -3.16 4.79 4.16
C GLY A 148 -3.04 5.67 5.40
N SER A 149 -3.96 6.64 5.61
CA SER A 149 -3.96 7.53 6.78
C SER A 149 -4.14 6.74 8.08
N ALA A 150 -5.07 5.77 8.11
CA ALA A 150 -5.27 4.94 9.29
C ALA A 150 -4.00 4.22 9.73
N LEU A 151 -3.24 3.67 8.77
CA LEU A 151 -1.94 3.03 9.03
C LEU A 151 -0.86 4.08 9.38
N TYR A 152 -0.85 5.21 8.69
CA TYR A 152 0.10 6.29 8.92
C TYR A 152 0.00 6.86 10.34
N ASP A 153 -1.23 7.08 10.84
CA ASP A 153 -1.48 7.63 12.17
C ASP A 153 -1.19 6.63 13.28
N HIS A 154 -1.44 5.33 12.99
CA HIS A 154 -1.23 4.28 13.99
C HIS A 154 0.26 3.96 14.21
N PHE A 155 1.08 4.01 13.16
CA PHE A 155 2.47 3.59 13.22
C PHE A 155 3.44 4.77 13.17
N SER A 156 4.39 4.81 14.12
CA SER A 156 5.45 5.82 14.15
C SER A 156 6.54 5.54 13.10
N PRO A 157 7.22 6.58 12.58
CA PRO A 157 8.36 6.37 11.68
C PRO A 157 9.53 5.71 12.40
N VAL A 158 10.27 4.87 11.69
CA VAL A 158 11.49 4.24 12.23
C VAL A 158 12.67 5.21 12.17
N LYS A 159 13.58 5.14 13.14
CA LYS A 159 14.82 5.94 13.15
C LYS A 159 15.88 5.35 12.22
N THR A 160 15.97 4.04 12.17
CA THR A 160 16.92 3.29 11.35
C THR A 160 16.17 2.34 10.46
N LEU A 161 16.56 2.26 9.19
CA LEU A 161 15.98 1.31 8.25
C LEU A 161 16.28 -0.12 8.74
N PRO A 162 15.26 -0.95 8.99
CA PRO A 162 15.49 -2.35 9.32
C PRO A 162 16.13 -3.11 8.17
N ASP A 163 16.84 -4.19 8.48
CA ASP A 163 17.39 -5.11 7.47
C ASP A 163 16.26 -5.93 6.84
N PHE A 164 15.66 -5.37 5.81
CA PHE A 164 14.62 -6.03 5.03
C PHE A 164 15.21 -6.83 3.88
N ARG A 165 14.85 -8.09 3.82
CA ARG A 165 15.02 -8.89 2.61
C ARG A 165 13.77 -8.76 1.76
N THR A 166 13.96 -8.36 0.51
CA THR A 166 12.91 -8.30 -0.50
C THR A 166 13.13 -9.38 -1.55
N ARG A 167 12.06 -9.75 -2.24
CA ARG A 167 12.07 -10.68 -3.37
C ARG A 167 11.05 -10.27 -4.43
N ALA A 168 11.17 -10.82 -5.63
CA ALA A 168 10.10 -10.76 -6.61
C ALA A 168 8.86 -11.48 -6.06
N PRO A 169 7.65 -10.93 -6.26
CA PRO A 169 6.42 -11.64 -5.92
C PRO A 169 6.14 -12.77 -6.90
N GLU A 170 5.29 -13.72 -6.52
CA GLU A 170 4.69 -14.63 -7.49
C GLU A 170 3.93 -13.85 -8.56
N PRO A 171 3.83 -14.33 -9.83
CA PRO A 171 3.07 -13.65 -10.87
C PRO A 171 1.63 -13.34 -10.45
N ALA A 172 1.09 -12.22 -10.95
CA ALA A 172 -0.20 -11.68 -10.51
C ALA A 172 -1.34 -12.70 -10.62
N ASP A 173 -1.49 -13.32 -11.78
CA ASP A 173 -2.55 -14.33 -12.01
C ASP A 173 -2.35 -15.59 -11.16
N ARG A 174 -1.11 -15.92 -10.80
CA ARG A 174 -0.85 -17.06 -9.93
C ARG A 174 -1.31 -16.77 -8.49
N LEU A 175 -1.02 -15.57 -7.99
CA LEU A 175 -1.54 -15.14 -6.69
C LEU A 175 -3.06 -15.05 -6.68
N LEU A 176 -3.66 -14.50 -7.74
CA LEU A 176 -5.13 -14.41 -7.85
C LEU A 176 -5.78 -15.79 -7.75
N ARG A 177 -5.23 -16.79 -8.46
CA ARG A 177 -5.73 -18.18 -8.37
C ARG A 177 -5.64 -18.75 -6.95
N PHE A 178 -4.59 -18.44 -6.19
CA PHE A 178 -4.46 -18.87 -4.78
C PHE A 178 -5.52 -18.21 -3.90
N PHE A 179 -5.78 -16.91 -4.07
CA PHE A 179 -6.84 -16.21 -3.35
C PHE A 179 -8.23 -16.75 -3.71
N GLU A 180 -8.50 -17.01 -4.98
CA GLU A 180 -9.76 -17.61 -5.43
C GLU A 180 -9.94 -19.03 -4.89
N GLU A 181 -8.87 -19.82 -4.79
CA GLU A 181 -8.93 -21.14 -4.15
C GLU A 181 -9.27 -21.01 -2.66
N GLY A 182 -8.64 -20.09 -1.95
CA GLY A 182 -8.96 -19.76 -0.55
C GLY A 182 -10.45 -19.42 -0.38
N GLN A 183 -10.99 -18.60 -1.28
CA GLN A 183 -12.43 -18.26 -1.29
C GLN A 183 -13.30 -19.51 -1.54
N ARG A 184 -12.98 -20.33 -2.53
CA ARG A 184 -13.77 -21.56 -2.82
C ARG A 184 -13.78 -22.53 -1.66
N ARG A 185 -12.65 -22.67 -0.94
CA ARG A 185 -12.51 -23.66 0.15
C ARG A 185 -13.10 -23.20 1.48
N PHE A 186 -12.96 -21.90 1.79
CA PHE A 186 -13.25 -21.36 3.11
C PHE A 186 -14.30 -20.25 3.12
N GLY A 187 -14.78 -19.81 1.96
CA GLY A 187 -15.79 -18.75 1.84
C GLY A 187 -15.26 -17.31 2.08
N VAL A 188 -13.99 -17.15 2.45
CA VAL A 188 -13.35 -15.83 2.62
C VAL A 188 -13.11 -15.21 1.24
N THR A 189 -13.60 -14.00 1.01
CA THR A 189 -13.51 -13.38 -0.32
C THR A 189 -12.05 -13.24 -0.76
N TRP A 190 -11.75 -13.48 -2.04
CA TRP A 190 -10.42 -13.35 -2.60
C TRP A 190 -9.87 -11.93 -2.40
N GLN A 191 -10.73 -10.91 -2.44
CA GLN A 191 -10.37 -9.51 -2.18
C GLN A 191 -9.84 -9.31 -0.75
N THR A 192 -10.46 -9.97 0.23
CA THR A 192 -10.00 -9.91 1.63
C THR A 192 -8.62 -10.56 1.77
N LEU A 193 -8.42 -11.74 1.17
CA LEU A 193 -7.13 -12.44 1.20
C LEU A 193 -6.03 -11.62 0.52
N ALA A 194 -6.32 -11.05 -0.65
CA ALA A 194 -5.40 -10.17 -1.36
C ALA A 194 -5.07 -8.90 -0.55
N ALA A 195 -6.07 -8.28 0.10
CA ALA A 195 -5.86 -7.09 0.94
C ALA A 195 -5.01 -7.40 2.19
N VAL A 196 -5.15 -8.58 2.78
CA VAL A 196 -4.28 -9.04 3.87
C VAL A 196 -2.84 -9.16 3.37
N MET A 197 -2.57 -9.88 2.27
CA MET A 197 -1.22 -10.02 1.71
C MET A 197 -0.63 -8.67 1.25
N LEU A 198 -1.46 -7.77 0.72
CA LEU A 198 -1.04 -6.41 0.37
C LEU A 198 -0.49 -5.65 1.59
N ILE A 199 -1.16 -5.76 2.72
CA ILE A 199 -0.74 -5.05 3.94
C ILE A 199 0.45 -5.76 4.60
N GLU A 200 0.42 -7.09 4.69
CA GLU A 200 1.46 -7.85 5.37
C GLU A 200 2.82 -7.76 4.66
N THR A 201 2.84 -8.02 3.36
CA THR A 201 4.13 -8.18 2.65
C THR A 201 4.20 -7.53 1.27
N ARG A 202 3.24 -6.68 0.89
CA ARG A 202 3.17 -6.12 -0.48
C ARG A 202 3.19 -7.22 -1.53
N MET A 203 2.20 -8.12 -1.44
CA MET A 203 2.07 -9.29 -2.34
C MET A 203 3.29 -10.22 -2.32
N GLY A 204 3.85 -10.48 -1.14
CA GLY A 204 4.99 -11.38 -0.96
C GLY A 204 6.37 -10.75 -1.21
N ARG A 205 6.46 -9.44 -1.50
CA ARG A 205 7.73 -8.76 -1.73
C ARG A 205 8.63 -8.70 -0.50
N ILE A 206 8.08 -8.69 0.71
CA ILE A 206 8.85 -8.74 1.95
C ILE A 206 9.07 -10.20 2.33
N ALA A 207 10.35 -10.63 2.35
CA ALA A 207 10.75 -11.99 2.69
C ALA A 207 11.24 -12.13 4.14
N SER A 208 11.41 -11.03 4.86
CA SER A 208 11.86 -11.02 6.26
C SER A 208 10.74 -11.40 7.21
N SER A 209 11.12 -12.03 8.33
CA SER A 209 10.21 -12.18 9.47
C SER A 209 10.01 -10.85 10.18
N SER A 210 8.86 -10.68 10.85
CA SER A 210 8.62 -9.50 11.69
C SER A 210 9.47 -9.53 12.97
N SER A 211 9.56 -8.37 13.65
CA SER A 211 10.18 -8.28 14.98
C SER A 211 9.51 -9.18 16.03
N ALA A 212 8.25 -9.53 15.83
CA ALA A 212 7.50 -10.45 16.68
C ALA A 212 7.58 -11.92 16.20
N GLY A 213 8.39 -12.21 15.19
CA GLY A 213 8.60 -13.56 14.67
C GLY A 213 7.54 -14.06 13.69
N ALA A 214 6.68 -13.18 13.15
CA ALA A 214 5.76 -13.55 12.07
C ALA A 214 6.53 -13.85 10.79
N GLN A 215 6.07 -14.85 10.01
CA GLN A 215 6.78 -15.41 8.88
C GLN A 215 5.88 -15.57 7.66
N GLY A 216 6.52 -15.61 6.50
CA GLY A 216 5.87 -15.91 5.21
C GLY A 216 5.04 -14.75 4.67
N PRO A 217 4.46 -14.92 3.47
CA PRO A 217 3.77 -13.85 2.75
C PRO A 217 2.51 -13.34 3.45
N MET A 218 1.91 -14.15 4.32
CA MET A 218 0.75 -13.81 5.13
C MET A 218 1.09 -13.53 6.60
N GLN A 219 2.39 -13.45 6.96
CA GLN A 219 2.92 -13.07 8.27
C GLN A 219 2.31 -13.84 9.45
N PHE A 220 2.29 -15.16 9.38
CA PHE A 220 1.85 -15.99 10.49
C PHE A 220 2.87 -16.10 11.61
N ILE A 221 2.40 -16.04 12.85
CA ILE A 221 3.16 -16.52 14.00
C ILE A 221 3.23 -18.05 13.95
N PRO A 222 4.41 -18.70 14.18
CA PRO A 222 4.57 -20.14 14.06
C PRO A 222 3.56 -20.99 14.86
N SER A 223 3.16 -20.57 16.06
CA SER A 223 2.15 -21.28 16.84
C SER A 223 0.74 -21.20 16.23
N THR A 224 0.40 -20.09 15.58
CA THR A 224 -0.86 -19.96 14.83
C THR A 224 -0.80 -20.80 13.56
N TRP A 225 0.35 -20.80 12.88
CA TRP A 225 0.57 -21.64 11.71
C TRP A 225 0.39 -23.13 12.02
N ALA A 226 0.95 -23.61 13.13
CA ALA A 226 0.80 -25.01 13.56
C ALA A 226 -0.68 -25.43 13.72
N ALA A 227 -1.56 -24.51 14.06
CA ALA A 227 -3.00 -24.77 14.24
C ALA A 227 -3.82 -24.61 12.94
N TYR A 228 -3.42 -23.73 12.03
CA TYR A 228 -4.26 -23.33 10.88
C TYR A 228 -3.60 -23.50 9.51
N GLY A 229 -2.30 -23.81 9.45
CA GLY A 229 -1.51 -23.89 8.21
C GLY A 229 -1.71 -25.17 7.39
N LEU A 230 -2.67 -26.02 7.77
CA LEU A 230 -3.08 -27.23 7.02
C LEU A 230 -1.94 -28.21 6.70
N GLY A 231 -0.82 -28.15 7.43
CA GLY A 231 0.36 -28.98 7.22
C GLY A 231 1.31 -28.50 6.12
N GLY A 232 1.06 -27.31 5.54
CA GLY A 232 1.87 -26.72 4.48
C GLY A 232 3.11 -25.95 4.99
N ASP A 233 3.81 -25.27 4.08
CA ASP A 233 4.94 -24.40 4.38
C ASP A 233 4.46 -22.95 4.60
N ILE A 234 4.77 -22.40 5.76
CA ILE A 234 4.46 -21.00 6.15
C ILE A 234 5.04 -19.96 5.19
N ARG A 235 6.08 -20.31 4.41
CA ARG A 235 6.78 -19.42 3.47
C ARG A 235 6.33 -19.59 2.03
N ASP A 236 5.60 -20.65 1.71
CA ASP A 236 4.98 -20.86 0.41
C ASP A 236 3.73 -19.97 0.28
N GLU A 237 3.56 -19.31 -0.85
CA GLU A 237 2.46 -18.39 -1.09
C GLU A 237 1.10 -19.08 -1.12
N HIS A 238 1.00 -20.23 -1.78
CA HIS A 238 -0.24 -20.98 -1.89
C HIS A 238 -0.68 -21.49 -0.51
N ASP A 239 0.23 -22.14 0.20
CA ASP A 239 -0.05 -22.68 1.52
C ASP A 239 -0.41 -21.58 2.53
N ALA A 240 0.33 -20.46 2.49
CA ALA A 240 0.09 -19.33 3.37
C ALA A 240 -1.28 -18.69 3.13
N VAL A 241 -1.71 -18.54 1.86
CA VAL A 241 -3.05 -18.05 1.50
C VAL A 241 -4.14 -18.98 2.01
N LEU A 242 -3.98 -20.28 1.83
CA LEU A 242 -4.95 -21.27 2.32
C LEU A 242 -5.00 -21.29 3.85
N GLY A 243 -3.86 -21.21 4.52
CA GLY A 243 -3.79 -21.07 5.98
C GLY A 243 -4.49 -19.81 6.48
N ALA A 244 -4.33 -18.66 5.79
CA ALA A 244 -5.02 -17.41 6.13
C ALA A 244 -6.53 -17.52 5.92
N ALA A 245 -6.97 -18.12 4.82
CA ALA A 245 -8.38 -18.37 4.57
C ALA A 245 -9.01 -19.27 5.64
N ASN A 246 -8.33 -20.36 6.02
CA ASN A 246 -8.73 -21.25 7.09
C ASN A 246 -8.81 -20.52 8.45
N TYR A 247 -7.79 -19.70 8.78
CA TYR A 247 -7.79 -18.93 10.02
C TYR A 247 -8.94 -17.93 10.10
N LEU A 248 -9.15 -17.14 9.02
CA LEU A 248 -10.24 -16.16 8.97
C LEU A 248 -11.61 -16.84 9.05
N HIS A 249 -11.78 -17.99 8.37
CA HIS A 249 -13.00 -18.79 8.46
C HIS A 249 -13.27 -19.27 9.89
N ALA A 250 -12.28 -19.85 10.55
CA ALA A 250 -12.39 -20.31 11.93
C ALA A 250 -12.68 -19.20 12.94
N ASN A 251 -12.43 -17.93 12.58
CA ASN A 251 -12.68 -16.75 13.40
C ASN A 251 -13.92 -15.93 12.95
N GLY A 252 -14.77 -16.49 12.07
CA GLY A 252 -16.11 -15.97 11.80
C GLY A 252 -16.33 -15.41 10.39
N ALA A 253 -15.37 -15.44 9.48
CA ALA A 253 -15.58 -15.13 8.07
C ALA A 253 -16.14 -16.36 7.31
N PRO A 254 -16.98 -16.19 6.28
CA PRO A 254 -17.72 -14.99 5.97
C PRO A 254 -18.86 -14.75 6.97
N GLY A 255 -19.29 -13.52 7.08
CA GLY A 255 -20.42 -13.15 7.95
C GLY A 255 -20.02 -12.21 9.07
N ASN A 256 -18.83 -12.37 9.67
CA ASN A 256 -18.26 -11.41 10.61
C ASN A 256 -16.77 -11.12 10.27
N ASP A 257 -16.54 -10.69 9.04
CA ASP A 257 -15.18 -10.41 8.52
C ASP A 257 -14.40 -9.42 9.39
N ARG A 258 -15.11 -8.42 9.96
CA ARG A 258 -14.48 -7.45 10.86
C ARG A 258 -13.90 -8.11 12.12
N ALA A 259 -14.65 -9.02 12.73
CA ALA A 259 -14.17 -9.77 13.90
C ALA A 259 -13.05 -10.73 13.51
N ALA A 260 -13.17 -11.45 12.40
CA ALA A 260 -12.14 -12.34 11.89
C ALA A 260 -10.83 -11.59 11.62
N LEU A 261 -10.88 -10.43 10.97
CA LEU A 261 -9.73 -9.56 10.75
C LEU A 261 -9.15 -9.00 12.06
N PHE A 262 -9.99 -8.69 13.05
CA PHE A 262 -9.51 -8.26 14.37
C PHE A 262 -8.83 -9.40 15.14
N HIS A 263 -9.23 -10.66 14.92
CA HIS A 263 -8.50 -11.82 15.41
C HIS A 263 -7.17 -12.00 14.70
N TYR A 264 -7.14 -11.73 13.38
CA TYR A 264 -5.89 -11.78 12.60
C TYR A 264 -4.89 -10.73 13.11
N ASN A 265 -5.36 -9.52 13.28
CA ASN A 265 -4.61 -8.43 13.86
C ASN A 265 -5.50 -7.49 14.70
N PRO A 266 -5.30 -7.42 16.04
CA PRO A 266 -6.15 -6.67 16.93
C PRO A 266 -5.90 -5.15 16.91
N VAL A 267 -5.63 -4.60 15.73
CA VAL A 267 -5.43 -3.16 15.48
C VAL A 267 -6.58 -2.63 14.65
N PRO A 268 -7.41 -1.70 15.15
CA PRO A 268 -8.53 -1.14 14.39
C PRO A 268 -8.12 -0.52 13.05
N ALA A 269 -6.96 0.14 12.99
CA ALA A 269 -6.41 0.71 11.77
C ALA A 269 -6.11 -0.36 10.70
N TYR A 270 -5.60 -1.52 11.12
CA TYR A 270 -5.39 -2.67 10.24
C TYR A 270 -6.70 -3.17 9.65
N VAL A 271 -7.70 -3.42 10.50
CA VAL A 271 -9.02 -3.88 10.06
C VAL A 271 -9.66 -2.88 9.08
N ALA A 272 -9.55 -1.58 9.37
CA ALA A 272 -10.06 -0.54 8.48
C ALA A 272 -9.34 -0.53 7.12
N ALA A 273 -8.02 -0.70 7.13
CA ALA A 273 -7.21 -0.71 5.90
C ALA A 273 -7.47 -1.95 5.04
N VAL A 274 -7.49 -3.17 5.63
CA VAL A 274 -7.84 -4.41 4.91
C VAL A 274 -9.22 -4.28 4.29
N THR A 275 -10.22 -3.87 5.10
CA THR A 275 -11.60 -3.69 4.62
C THR A 275 -11.67 -2.65 3.49
N GLY A 276 -10.92 -1.55 3.60
CA GLY A 276 -10.87 -0.50 2.58
C GLY A 276 -10.35 -1.00 1.23
N TYR A 277 -9.22 -1.71 1.23
CA TYR A 277 -8.63 -2.29 0.01
C TYR A 277 -9.49 -3.42 -0.56
N ALA A 278 -10.02 -4.31 0.28
CA ALA A 278 -10.92 -5.37 -0.15
C ALA A 278 -12.18 -4.80 -0.83
N ASN A 279 -12.82 -3.80 -0.23
CA ASN A 279 -13.98 -3.13 -0.82
C ASN A 279 -13.64 -2.39 -2.12
N ALA A 280 -12.45 -1.83 -2.24
CA ALA A 280 -12.01 -1.21 -3.49
C ALA A 280 -11.90 -2.25 -4.61
N MET A 281 -11.26 -3.39 -4.37
CA MET A 281 -11.18 -4.51 -5.31
C MET A 281 -12.53 -5.18 -5.59
N THR A 282 -13.50 -5.11 -4.66
CA THR A 282 -14.87 -5.58 -4.91
C THR A 282 -15.60 -4.69 -5.89
N ARG A 283 -15.39 -3.37 -5.82
CA ARG A 283 -15.99 -2.41 -6.76
C ARG A 283 -15.33 -2.41 -8.14
N ASP A 284 -14.02 -2.60 -8.17
CA ASP A 284 -13.22 -2.66 -9.39
C ASP A 284 -12.16 -3.77 -9.24
N PRO A 285 -12.43 -4.99 -9.77
CA PRO A 285 -11.49 -6.11 -9.69
C PRO A 285 -10.14 -5.84 -10.36
N GLU A 286 -10.07 -4.93 -11.35
CA GLU A 286 -8.80 -4.56 -12.00
C GLU A 286 -7.83 -3.88 -11.04
N LEU A 287 -8.31 -3.31 -9.91
CA LEU A 287 -7.47 -2.75 -8.86
C LEU A 287 -6.54 -3.77 -8.20
N PHE A 288 -6.87 -5.06 -8.26
CA PHE A 288 -5.94 -6.10 -7.83
C PHE A 288 -4.58 -5.98 -8.55
N TYR A 289 -4.59 -5.81 -9.86
CA TYR A 289 -3.37 -5.69 -10.65
C TYR A 289 -2.62 -4.38 -10.39
N ALA A 290 -3.32 -3.30 -10.06
CA ALA A 290 -2.70 -2.07 -9.59
C ALA A 290 -2.05 -2.28 -8.21
N TYR A 291 -2.76 -2.82 -7.23
CA TYR A 291 -2.22 -3.10 -5.89
C TYR A 291 -1.10 -4.15 -5.90
N TYR A 292 -1.16 -5.12 -6.81
CA TYR A 292 -0.07 -6.06 -7.05
C TYR A 292 1.25 -5.34 -7.37
N ASN A 293 1.20 -4.24 -8.12
CA ASN A 293 2.37 -3.44 -8.50
C ASN A 293 2.79 -2.41 -7.44
N TRP A 294 2.11 -2.31 -6.29
CA TRP A 294 2.53 -1.43 -5.23
C TRP A 294 3.87 -1.84 -4.63
N GLN A 295 4.77 -0.87 -4.52
CA GLN A 295 6.12 -1.08 -4.04
C GLN A 295 6.21 -0.99 -2.51
N VAL A 296 7.29 -1.57 -1.96
CA VAL A 296 7.59 -1.51 -0.53
C VAL A 296 8.19 -0.16 -0.18
N PHE A 297 7.57 0.52 0.77
CA PHE A 297 8.08 1.75 1.36
C PHE A 297 8.21 1.60 2.87
N VAL A 298 9.29 2.14 3.43
CA VAL A 298 9.49 2.29 4.86
C VAL A 298 9.44 3.76 5.21
N ARG A 299 8.57 4.11 6.18
CA ARG A 299 8.51 5.45 6.72
C ARG A 299 9.60 5.62 7.77
N THR A 300 10.56 6.50 7.48
CA THR A 300 11.63 6.86 8.42
C THR A 300 11.42 8.27 8.98
N THR A 301 12.17 8.62 10.03
CA THR A 301 12.18 9.98 10.57
C THR A 301 12.72 11.04 9.58
N HIS A 302 13.31 10.60 8.47
CA HIS A 302 13.85 11.45 7.39
C HIS A 302 12.97 11.43 6.12
N GLY A 303 11.84 10.73 6.15
CA GLY A 303 10.93 10.55 5.03
C GLY A 303 10.77 9.09 4.61
N ASP A 304 10.06 8.89 3.51
CA ASP A 304 9.82 7.56 2.95
C ASP A 304 11.04 7.05 2.19
N VAL A 305 11.42 5.81 2.47
CA VAL A 305 12.45 5.06 1.72
C VAL A 305 11.76 3.94 0.93
N ARG A 306 11.95 3.93 -0.38
CA ARG A 306 11.47 2.87 -1.26
C ARG A 306 12.49 1.73 -1.32
N LEU A 307 12.00 0.48 -1.23
CA LEU A 307 12.85 -0.72 -1.17
C LEU A 307 12.71 -1.64 -2.38
N THR A 308 11.70 -1.44 -3.23
CA THR A 308 11.46 -2.27 -4.41
C THR A 308 10.96 -1.44 -5.59
N GLY A 309 11.03 -2.01 -6.79
CA GLY A 309 10.46 -1.46 -8.01
C GLY A 309 11.46 -0.76 -8.92
N PRO A 310 10.96 -0.14 -10.01
CA PRO A 310 11.79 0.46 -11.05
C PRO A 310 12.79 1.49 -10.51
N GLY A 311 14.01 1.49 -11.03
CA GLY A 311 15.06 2.45 -10.65
C GLY A 311 15.76 2.16 -9.31
N LEU A 312 15.72 0.91 -8.81
CA LEU A 312 16.49 0.43 -7.64
C LEU A 312 17.45 -0.67 -8.08
#